data_3e3a8ad6d7ecf8601c1c74e71e9b8d20
#
_entry.id   3e3a8ad6d7ecf8601c1c74e71e9b8d20
#
_cell.length_a   1.000
_cell.length_b   1.000
_cell.length_c   1.000
_cell.angle_alpha   90.00
_cell.angle_beta   90.00
_cell.angle_gamma   90.00
#
_symmetry.space_group_name_H-M   'P 1'
#
loop_
_entity.id
_entity.type
_entity.pdbx_description
1 polymer ?
#
loop_
_entity_poly.entity_id
_entity_poly.type
_entity_poly.pdbx_seq_one_letter_code
_entity_poly.pdbx_strand_id
1 'polypeptide(L)'
;LRKAGILMPITSLPSPYGIGTMGEAAREFVRFLHKAGQSYWQILPICPTSYGDSPYQSFSSYAGNPYMIDLDELSEAGLLEKDEYKNIDWGSNPEKADYGLLYNRRFGVLRKAAKTAEEKYQTELTEFRKENHKWLSDYALFMAIKDEQNGVSWLEWPEILRKRDNKALAVEREKLKDEIKFWECVQFLFFTQWKKLKAYANENGIKIIGDIPIYVSSDSADVWANPEQFQLDDNLMPISVAGCPPDGFSADGQLWGNPLFNWKVMKEQDYNWWVDRIAYQTQIYDMLRIDHFRGFDAYYSIPYGDKTARNGEWKEGPGIDLFNVIKEKLGELPIIAEDLGFLTDSVRKLLKDTGFPGMKVLEFAFDSRDTESGYLPHLYPKNCVVYAGTHDNETILGWFDTISEEDAEYAKKYMRLSEAEGYHWGMMRTAWASVADTAIMQMQDILGLGKNARMNTPSTLSDKNWSWRCLPGVYNDTLADVLHQEMKLYGRI
;
A
#
# COMPACT_ATOMS: atom_id res chain seq x y z
N LEU A 1 -3.55 -17.22 19.62
CA LEU A 1 -3.11 -18.22 18.64
C LEU A 1 -2.18 -17.52 17.66
N ARG A 2 -0.98 -18.08 17.40
CA ARG A 2 -0.06 -17.53 16.40
C ARG A 2 -0.63 -17.76 14.99
N LYS A 3 -0.44 -16.80 14.10
CA LYS A 3 -0.99 -16.80 12.73
C LYS A 3 0.11 -16.56 11.69
N ALA A 4 -0.18 -16.90 10.45
CA ALA A 4 0.69 -16.63 9.34
C ALA A 4 -0.08 -16.03 8.14
N GLY A 5 0.64 -15.39 7.25
CA GLY A 5 0.11 -14.83 6.03
C GLY A 5 1.17 -14.63 4.95
N ILE A 6 0.72 -14.22 3.80
CA ILE A 6 1.56 -13.95 2.64
C ILE A 6 1.35 -12.51 2.17
N LEU A 7 2.45 -11.80 1.93
CA LEU A 7 2.48 -10.49 1.27
C LEU A 7 2.52 -10.71 -0.24
N MET A 8 1.45 -10.33 -0.90
CA MET A 8 1.30 -10.40 -2.35
C MET A 8 0.46 -9.23 -2.84
N PRO A 9 1.05 -8.24 -3.52
CA PRO A 9 0.28 -7.15 -4.10
C PRO A 9 -0.74 -7.67 -5.12
N ILE A 10 -1.92 -7.07 -5.17
CA ILE A 10 -2.93 -7.44 -6.18
C ILE A 10 -2.36 -7.26 -7.59
N THR A 11 -1.61 -6.19 -7.83
CA THR A 11 -0.96 -5.91 -9.12
C THR A 11 0.03 -6.98 -9.57
N SER A 12 0.53 -7.79 -8.63
CA SER A 12 1.50 -8.87 -8.90
C SER A 12 0.84 -10.22 -9.21
N LEU A 13 -0.48 -10.34 -9.11
CA LEU A 13 -1.21 -11.57 -9.48
C LEU A 13 -1.06 -11.87 -10.98
N PRO A 14 -1.06 -13.17 -11.38
CA PRO A 14 -0.90 -13.58 -12.77
C PRO A 14 -2.17 -13.44 -13.60
N SER A 15 -2.92 -12.36 -13.37
CA SER A 15 -4.12 -12.07 -14.16
C SER A 15 -3.75 -11.79 -15.62
N PRO A 16 -4.63 -12.08 -16.58
CA PRO A 16 -4.45 -11.64 -17.96
C PRO A 16 -4.51 -10.10 -18.08
N TYR A 17 -4.11 -9.59 -19.25
CA TYR A 17 -4.22 -8.16 -19.58
C TYR A 17 -3.25 -7.23 -18.84
N GLY A 18 -2.04 -7.70 -18.59
CA GLY A 18 -0.86 -6.89 -18.29
C GLY A 18 -0.64 -6.51 -16.81
N ILE A 19 -1.59 -6.77 -15.92
CA ILE A 19 -1.48 -6.47 -14.49
C ILE A 19 -2.38 -7.39 -13.68
N GLY A 20 -2.03 -7.61 -12.42
CA GLY A 20 -2.90 -8.32 -11.48
C GLY A 20 -4.20 -7.55 -11.21
N THR A 21 -5.31 -8.28 -11.12
CA THR A 21 -6.67 -7.74 -10.98
C THR A 21 -7.48 -8.50 -9.93
N MET A 22 -8.66 -7.98 -9.60
CA MET A 22 -9.56 -8.54 -8.58
C MET A 22 -10.47 -9.67 -9.11
N GLY A 23 -10.06 -10.34 -10.20
CA GLY A 23 -10.81 -11.41 -10.84
C GLY A 23 -10.42 -12.81 -10.39
N GLU A 24 -10.47 -13.78 -11.31
CA GLU A 24 -10.25 -15.20 -11.01
C GLU A 24 -8.85 -15.47 -10.42
N ALA A 25 -7.79 -14.82 -10.92
CA ALA A 25 -6.44 -15.01 -10.37
C ALA A 25 -6.36 -14.63 -8.87
N ALA A 26 -7.12 -13.62 -8.44
CA ALA A 26 -7.21 -13.26 -7.03
C ALA A 26 -7.97 -14.31 -6.22
N ARG A 27 -9.06 -14.87 -6.75
CA ARG A 27 -9.78 -15.97 -6.10
C ARG A 27 -8.96 -17.26 -6.03
N GLU A 28 -8.21 -17.57 -7.07
CA GLU A 28 -7.24 -18.68 -7.04
C GLU A 28 -6.20 -18.51 -5.94
N PHE A 29 -5.69 -17.28 -5.78
CA PHE A 29 -4.75 -16.99 -4.70
C PHE A 29 -5.38 -17.14 -3.31
N VAL A 30 -6.63 -16.73 -3.12
CA VAL A 30 -7.37 -16.97 -1.87
C VAL A 30 -7.50 -18.47 -1.59
N ARG A 31 -7.85 -19.29 -2.59
CA ARG A 31 -7.93 -20.77 -2.43
C ARG A 31 -6.58 -21.36 -2.07
N PHE A 32 -5.50 -20.90 -2.71
CA PHE A 32 -4.14 -21.28 -2.36
C PHE A 32 -3.81 -20.94 -0.91
N LEU A 33 -4.08 -19.71 -0.45
CA LEU A 33 -3.85 -19.28 0.93
C LEU A 33 -4.60 -20.15 1.94
N HIS A 34 -5.87 -20.43 1.67
CA HIS A 34 -6.69 -21.29 2.52
C HIS A 34 -6.08 -22.70 2.62
N LYS A 35 -5.76 -23.33 1.49
CA LYS A 35 -5.14 -24.65 1.44
C LYS A 35 -3.77 -24.68 2.12
N ALA A 36 -2.99 -23.60 1.97
CA ALA A 36 -1.67 -23.44 2.59
C ALA A 36 -1.72 -23.15 4.11
N GLY A 37 -2.91 -23.13 4.73
CA GLY A 37 -3.06 -22.87 6.17
C GLY A 37 -2.75 -21.44 6.57
N GLN A 38 -2.86 -20.49 5.63
CA GLN A 38 -2.65 -19.07 5.92
C GLN A 38 -3.92 -18.44 6.52
N SER A 39 -3.75 -17.41 7.31
CA SER A 39 -4.84 -16.61 7.89
C SER A 39 -4.93 -15.21 7.28
N TYR A 40 -3.84 -14.74 6.71
CA TYR A 40 -3.74 -13.37 6.20
C TYR A 40 -3.24 -13.32 4.76
N TRP A 41 -3.83 -12.40 4.02
CA TRP A 41 -3.30 -11.87 2.76
C TRP A 41 -2.94 -10.41 2.99
N GLN A 42 -1.66 -10.08 3.03
CA GLN A 42 -1.22 -8.70 3.07
C GLN A 42 -1.03 -8.16 1.66
N ILE A 43 -1.58 -6.98 1.42
CA ILE A 43 -1.49 -6.27 0.15
C ILE A 43 -0.81 -4.92 0.36
N LEU A 44 -0.44 -4.26 -0.73
CA LEU A 44 -0.02 -2.85 -0.74
C LEU A 44 -1.23 -1.93 -0.87
N PRO A 45 -1.10 -0.60 -0.67
CA PRO A 45 -2.21 0.32 -0.86
C PRO A 45 -2.90 0.12 -2.21
N ILE A 46 -4.23 0.05 -2.21
CA ILE A 46 -5.03 -0.17 -3.42
C ILE A 46 -5.45 1.13 -4.12
N CYS A 47 -4.87 2.24 -3.71
CA CYS A 47 -5.17 3.56 -4.27
C CYS A 47 -4.59 3.76 -5.68
N PRO A 48 -5.14 4.71 -6.48
CA PRO A 48 -4.60 5.06 -7.78
C PRO A 48 -3.12 5.46 -7.69
N THR A 49 -2.32 5.04 -8.65
CA THR A 49 -0.91 5.44 -8.74
C THR A 49 -0.73 6.67 -9.61
N SER A 50 0.27 7.49 -9.27
CA SER A 50 0.69 8.64 -10.04
C SER A 50 2.00 8.38 -10.78
N TYR A 51 2.73 9.42 -11.14
CA TYR A 51 4.05 9.28 -11.76
C TYR A 51 4.99 8.47 -10.85
N GLY A 52 5.68 7.49 -11.45
CA GLY A 52 6.56 6.56 -10.72
C GLY A 52 5.86 5.30 -10.20
N ASP A 53 4.55 5.17 -10.42
CA ASP A 53 3.73 3.97 -10.18
C ASP A 53 3.71 3.47 -8.74
N SER A 54 4.19 4.27 -7.79
CA SER A 54 4.18 3.92 -6.37
C SER A 54 2.76 3.96 -5.79
N PRO A 55 2.30 2.89 -5.13
CA PRO A 55 1.03 2.90 -4.42
C PRO A 55 1.02 3.81 -3.18
N TYR A 56 2.19 4.28 -2.74
CA TYR A 56 2.34 5.21 -1.61
C TYR A 56 2.31 6.68 -2.04
N GLN A 57 2.29 6.96 -3.36
CA GLN A 57 2.12 8.30 -3.93
C GLN A 57 0.86 8.28 -4.81
N SER A 58 -0.28 8.60 -4.22
CA SER A 58 -1.58 8.46 -4.85
C SER A 58 -2.29 9.79 -5.05
N PHE A 59 -3.12 9.88 -6.07
CA PHE A 59 -4.06 10.99 -6.28
C PHE A 59 -5.18 11.05 -5.23
N SER A 60 -5.39 9.97 -4.47
CA SER A 60 -6.40 9.91 -3.42
C SER A 60 -6.08 8.79 -2.44
N SER A 61 -6.25 9.04 -1.15
CA SER A 61 -6.18 8.02 -0.11
C SER A 61 -7.49 7.22 0.06
N TYR A 62 -8.52 7.54 -0.70
CA TYR A 62 -9.84 6.90 -0.64
C TYR A 62 -10.18 6.10 -1.90
N ALA A 63 -9.77 6.59 -3.07
CA ALA A 63 -10.11 5.96 -4.34
C ALA A 63 -9.36 4.64 -4.55
N GLY A 64 -9.94 3.76 -5.36
CA GLY A 64 -9.32 2.52 -5.80
C GLY A 64 -8.58 2.67 -7.13
N ASN A 65 -7.53 1.87 -7.32
CA ASN A 65 -6.70 1.89 -8.53
C ASN A 65 -7.45 1.27 -9.72
N PRO A 66 -7.76 2.03 -10.76
CA PRO A 66 -8.50 1.53 -11.92
C PRO A 66 -7.83 0.35 -12.63
N TYR A 67 -6.51 0.23 -12.54
CA TYR A 67 -5.78 -0.89 -13.15
C TYR A 67 -6.12 -2.26 -12.54
N MET A 68 -6.58 -2.29 -11.29
CA MET A 68 -6.97 -3.53 -10.61
C MET A 68 -8.35 -4.05 -10.99
N ILE A 69 -9.14 -3.27 -11.75
CA ILE A 69 -10.45 -3.70 -12.24
C ILE A 69 -10.26 -4.84 -13.24
N ASP A 70 -10.89 -5.97 -12.99
CA ASP A 70 -10.84 -7.14 -13.86
C ASP A 70 -11.75 -6.97 -15.07
N LEU A 71 -11.20 -7.15 -16.27
CA LEU A 71 -11.91 -6.93 -17.52
C LEU A 71 -12.83 -8.11 -17.88
N ASP A 72 -12.45 -9.34 -17.53
CA ASP A 72 -13.31 -10.51 -17.75
C ASP A 72 -14.57 -10.44 -16.87
N GLU A 73 -14.46 -9.98 -15.62
CA GLU A 73 -15.65 -9.73 -14.79
C GLU A 73 -16.54 -8.61 -15.34
N LEU A 74 -15.97 -7.56 -15.94
CA LEU A 74 -16.77 -6.54 -16.62
C LEU A 74 -17.51 -7.13 -17.83
N SER A 75 -16.87 -8.02 -18.59
CA SER A 75 -17.49 -8.72 -19.70
C SER A 75 -18.61 -9.67 -19.24
N GLU A 76 -18.39 -10.44 -18.17
CA GLU A 76 -19.40 -11.31 -17.57
C GLU A 76 -20.62 -10.50 -17.05
N ALA A 77 -20.37 -9.30 -16.57
CA ALA A 77 -21.42 -8.38 -16.16
C ALA A 77 -22.14 -7.71 -17.37
N GLY A 78 -21.73 -8.00 -18.62
CA GLY A 78 -22.31 -7.43 -19.84
C GLY A 78 -21.96 -5.95 -20.03
N LEU A 79 -20.81 -5.50 -19.51
CA LEU A 79 -20.33 -4.12 -19.65
C LEU A 79 -19.29 -3.96 -20.77
N LEU A 80 -18.70 -5.07 -21.22
CA LEU A 80 -17.72 -5.13 -22.31
C LEU A 80 -17.96 -6.35 -23.19
N GLU A 81 -17.72 -6.21 -24.49
CA GLU A 81 -17.57 -7.33 -25.38
C GLU A 81 -16.12 -7.84 -25.35
N LYS A 82 -15.92 -9.14 -25.52
CA LYS A 82 -14.59 -9.77 -25.39
C LYS A 82 -13.56 -9.25 -26.40
N ASP A 83 -13.98 -8.87 -27.59
CA ASP A 83 -13.11 -8.33 -28.64
C ASP A 83 -12.65 -6.88 -28.36
N GLU A 84 -13.31 -6.19 -27.43
CA GLU A 84 -12.94 -4.82 -27.03
C GLU A 84 -11.66 -4.75 -26.18
N TYR A 85 -11.18 -5.87 -25.61
CA TYR A 85 -10.01 -5.87 -24.75
C TYR A 85 -9.05 -7.07 -24.95
N LYS A 86 -9.54 -8.23 -25.43
CA LYS A 86 -8.70 -9.44 -25.54
C LYS A 86 -7.58 -9.32 -26.57
N ASN A 87 -7.81 -8.56 -27.64
CA ASN A 87 -6.88 -8.40 -28.76
C ASN A 87 -5.93 -7.19 -28.58
N ILE A 88 -6.02 -6.48 -27.46
CA ILE A 88 -5.11 -5.38 -27.14
C ILE A 88 -3.78 -5.96 -26.67
N ASP A 89 -2.67 -5.40 -27.15
CA ASP A 89 -1.34 -5.72 -26.61
C ASP A 89 -1.19 -5.07 -25.22
N TRP A 90 -1.10 -5.91 -24.20
CA TRP A 90 -0.94 -5.52 -22.80
C TRP A 90 0.50 -5.69 -22.29
N GLY A 91 1.44 -5.95 -23.18
CA GLY A 91 2.82 -6.25 -22.88
C GLY A 91 3.17 -7.73 -23.05
N SER A 92 4.43 -8.00 -23.37
CA SER A 92 4.92 -9.34 -23.68
C SER A 92 5.61 -10.07 -22.51
N ASN A 93 5.95 -9.32 -21.44
CA ASN A 93 6.62 -9.90 -20.28
C ASN A 93 5.59 -10.26 -19.20
N PRO A 94 5.33 -11.56 -18.95
CA PRO A 94 4.34 -11.97 -17.95
C PRO A 94 4.79 -11.70 -16.50
N GLU A 95 6.10 -11.48 -16.26
CA GLU A 95 6.66 -11.21 -14.93
C GLU A 95 6.74 -9.71 -14.60
N LYS A 96 6.24 -8.85 -15.50
CA LYS A 96 6.35 -7.39 -15.33
C LYS A 96 5.09 -6.69 -15.83
N ALA A 97 4.54 -5.78 -15.02
CA ALA A 97 3.54 -4.82 -15.47
C ALA A 97 4.21 -3.70 -16.26
N ASP A 98 3.67 -3.39 -17.44
CA ASP A 98 4.07 -2.24 -18.26
C ASP A 98 3.06 -1.10 -18.01
N TYR A 99 3.39 -0.21 -17.08
CA TYR A 99 2.49 0.90 -16.72
C TYR A 99 2.29 1.90 -17.84
N GLY A 100 3.26 2.05 -18.74
CA GLY A 100 3.10 2.89 -19.92
C GLY A 100 2.02 2.36 -20.88
N LEU A 101 2.00 1.05 -21.13
CA LEU A 101 0.94 0.42 -21.92
C LEU A 101 -0.40 0.48 -21.21
N LEU A 102 -0.44 0.24 -19.90
CA LEU A 102 -1.67 0.33 -19.11
C LEU A 102 -2.26 1.74 -19.17
N TYR A 103 -1.44 2.76 -18.94
CA TYR A 103 -1.87 4.16 -18.99
C TYR A 103 -2.47 4.53 -20.36
N ASN A 104 -1.82 4.12 -21.44
CA ASN A 104 -2.27 4.46 -22.79
C ASN A 104 -3.49 3.66 -23.28
N ARG A 105 -3.76 2.49 -22.72
CA ARG A 105 -4.74 1.54 -23.30
C ARG A 105 -5.89 1.19 -22.36
N ARG A 106 -5.63 1.09 -21.04
CA ARG A 106 -6.62 0.61 -20.08
C ARG A 106 -7.82 1.52 -19.93
N PHE A 107 -7.57 2.83 -19.89
CA PHE A 107 -8.65 3.80 -19.72
C PHE A 107 -9.62 3.83 -20.91
N GLY A 108 -9.15 3.59 -22.14
CA GLY A 108 -10.04 3.45 -23.30
C GLY A 108 -11.06 2.33 -23.16
N VAL A 109 -10.63 1.18 -22.60
CA VAL A 109 -11.51 0.05 -22.29
C VAL A 109 -12.46 0.37 -21.14
N LEU A 110 -11.94 0.97 -20.06
CA LEU A 110 -12.77 1.36 -18.91
C LEU A 110 -13.84 2.41 -19.28
N ARG A 111 -13.57 3.32 -20.21
CA ARG A 111 -14.56 4.27 -20.72
C ARG A 111 -15.76 3.60 -21.38
N LYS A 112 -15.51 2.54 -22.15
CA LYS A 112 -16.59 1.75 -22.76
C LYS A 112 -17.43 1.06 -21.69
N ALA A 113 -16.77 0.40 -20.73
CA ALA A 113 -17.46 -0.25 -19.62
C ALA A 113 -18.27 0.73 -18.78
N ALA A 114 -17.71 1.90 -18.45
CA ALA A 114 -18.37 2.93 -17.67
C ALA A 114 -19.63 3.45 -18.35
N LYS A 115 -19.58 3.68 -19.67
CA LYS A 115 -20.74 4.13 -20.46
C LYS A 115 -21.90 3.13 -20.35
N THR A 116 -21.63 1.85 -20.52
CA THR A 116 -22.65 0.81 -20.39
C THR A 116 -23.16 0.68 -18.94
N ALA A 117 -22.24 0.83 -17.96
CA ALA A 117 -22.59 0.75 -16.54
C ALA A 117 -23.49 1.92 -16.09
N GLU A 118 -23.28 3.14 -16.60
CA GLU A 118 -24.13 4.29 -16.32
C GLU A 118 -25.59 4.07 -16.77
N GLU A 119 -25.78 3.38 -17.88
CA GLU A 119 -27.12 3.05 -18.36
C GLU A 119 -27.74 1.90 -17.54
N LYS A 120 -26.93 0.90 -17.18
CA LYS A 120 -27.39 -0.34 -16.56
C LYS A 120 -27.61 -0.21 -15.04
N TYR A 121 -26.75 0.53 -14.34
CA TYR A 121 -26.67 0.57 -12.86
C TYR A 121 -27.01 1.95 -12.28
N GLN A 122 -28.03 2.63 -12.80
CA GLN A 122 -28.39 4.00 -12.38
C GLN A 122 -28.71 4.11 -10.88
N THR A 123 -29.44 3.15 -10.33
CA THR A 123 -29.81 3.12 -8.92
C THR A 123 -28.57 2.89 -8.04
N GLU A 124 -27.81 1.86 -8.35
CA GLU A 124 -26.60 1.47 -7.60
C GLU A 124 -25.52 2.57 -7.63
N LEU A 125 -25.36 3.24 -8.78
CA LEU A 125 -24.48 4.40 -8.89
C LEU A 125 -24.93 5.58 -8.04
N THR A 126 -26.23 5.82 -7.98
CA THR A 126 -26.81 6.88 -7.13
C THR A 126 -26.57 6.60 -5.64
N GLU A 127 -26.76 5.36 -5.22
CA GLU A 127 -26.47 4.92 -3.86
C GLU A 127 -24.98 5.03 -3.56
N PHE A 128 -24.10 4.55 -4.46
CA PHE A 128 -22.66 4.65 -4.31
C PHE A 128 -22.17 6.10 -4.16
N ARG A 129 -22.69 7.02 -4.97
CA ARG A 129 -22.39 8.46 -4.85
C ARG A 129 -22.80 9.01 -3.49
N LYS A 130 -23.98 8.62 -3.00
CA LYS A 130 -24.48 9.05 -1.71
C LYS A 130 -23.63 8.53 -0.55
N GLU A 131 -23.28 7.24 -0.58
CA GLU A 131 -22.45 6.61 0.45
C GLU A 131 -21.03 7.19 0.52
N ASN A 132 -20.47 7.57 -0.63
CA ASN A 132 -19.10 8.03 -0.76
C ASN A 132 -18.96 9.55 -0.96
N HIS A 133 -20.02 10.32 -0.68
CA HIS A 133 -20.09 11.77 -0.98
C HIS A 133 -18.96 12.59 -0.34
N LYS A 134 -18.39 12.13 0.78
CA LYS A 134 -17.32 12.84 1.50
C LYS A 134 -16.01 12.97 0.71
N TRP A 135 -15.74 12.05 -0.19
CA TRP A 135 -14.50 12.04 -0.97
C TRP A 135 -14.70 11.95 -2.48
N LEU A 136 -15.72 11.21 -2.92
CA LEU A 136 -15.89 10.85 -4.33
C LEU A 136 -16.12 12.06 -5.23
N SER A 137 -16.93 13.02 -4.79
CA SER A 137 -17.25 14.22 -5.57
C SER A 137 -16.01 15.10 -5.82
N ASP A 138 -15.15 15.26 -4.79
CA ASP A 138 -13.92 16.03 -4.92
C ASP A 138 -12.87 15.28 -5.73
N TYR A 139 -12.76 13.96 -5.54
CA TYR A 139 -11.87 13.12 -6.33
C TYR A 139 -12.23 13.12 -7.81
N ALA A 140 -13.50 12.91 -8.15
CA ALA A 140 -13.94 12.87 -9.54
C ALA A 140 -13.74 14.22 -10.25
N LEU A 141 -14.04 15.33 -9.56
CA LEU A 141 -13.77 16.67 -10.07
C LEU A 141 -12.27 16.92 -10.24
N PHE A 142 -11.44 16.55 -9.25
CA PHE A 142 -9.99 16.67 -9.31
C PHE A 142 -9.43 15.94 -10.53
N MET A 143 -9.83 14.69 -10.75
CA MET A 143 -9.36 13.90 -11.89
C MET A 143 -9.85 14.47 -13.23
N ALA A 144 -11.09 14.94 -13.31
CA ALA A 144 -11.63 15.55 -14.53
C ALA A 144 -10.90 16.85 -14.89
N ILE A 145 -10.62 17.71 -13.91
CA ILE A 145 -9.82 18.93 -14.15
C ILE A 145 -8.39 18.56 -14.52
N LYS A 146 -7.79 17.58 -13.85
CA LYS A 146 -6.43 17.11 -14.13
C LYS A 146 -6.30 16.61 -15.56
N ASP A 147 -7.26 15.83 -16.05
CA ASP A 147 -7.30 15.37 -17.44
C ASP A 147 -7.38 16.56 -18.41
N GLU A 148 -8.23 17.54 -18.14
CA GLU A 148 -8.35 18.75 -18.95
C GLU A 148 -7.07 19.59 -18.95
N GLN A 149 -6.37 19.62 -17.83
CA GLN A 149 -5.10 20.33 -17.66
C GLN A 149 -3.88 19.50 -18.10
N ASN A 150 -4.07 18.48 -18.93
CA ASN A 150 -3.04 17.60 -19.48
C ASN A 150 -2.19 16.87 -18.41
N GLY A 151 -2.78 16.54 -17.29
CA GLY A 151 -2.15 15.75 -16.22
C GLY A 151 -1.16 16.52 -15.33
N VAL A 152 -1.00 17.84 -15.50
CA VAL A 152 -0.12 18.63 -14.63
C VAL A 152 -0.62 18.65 -13.19
N SER A 153 0.29 18.87 -12.24
CA SER A 153 -0.06 18.99 -10.83
C SER A 153 -1.10 20.09 -10.60
N TRP A 154 -2.00 19.89 -9.64
CA TRP A 154 -2.97 20.93 -9.28
C TRP A 154 -2.31 22.23 -8.79
N LEU A 155 -1.08 22.17 -8.32
CA LEU A 155 -0.28 23.34 -7.95
C LEU A 155 0.03 24.25 -9.16
N GLU A 156 -0.06 23.73 -10.37
CA GLU A 156 0.16 24.45 -11.62
C GLU A 156 -1.15 24.93 -12.30
N TRP A 157 -2.31 24.54 -11.73
CA TRP A 157 -3.60 24.99 -12.27
C TRP A 157 -3.81 26.50 -12.11
N PRO A 158 -4.73 27.11 -12.88
CA PRO A 158 -5.16 28.48 -12.64
C PRO A 158 -5.54 28.73 -11.18
N GLU A 159 -5.17 29.88 -10.65
CA GLU A 159 -5.33 30.21 -9.22
C GLU A 159 -6.75 30.00 -8.70
N ILE A 160 -7.77 30.36 -9.50
CA ILE A 160 -9.19 30.18 -9.14
C ILE A 160 -9.56 28.70 -8.93
N LEU A 161 -8.91 27.78 -9.66
CA LEU A 161 -9.12 26.32 -9.49
C LEU A 161 -8.28 25.78 -8.33
N ARG A 162 -7.04 26.26 -8.19
CA ARG A 162 -6.20 25.89 -7.05
C ARG A 162 -6.84 26.27 -5.73
N LYS A 163 -7.37 27.48 -5.63
CA LYS A 163 -8.02 28.03 -4.44
C LYS A 163 -9.50 27.61 -4.30
N ARG A 164 -9.98 26.75 -5.22
CA ARG A 164 -11.34 26.20 -5.16
C ARG A 164 -12.43 27.28 -5.11
N ASP A 165 -12.33 28.32 -5.94
CA ASP A 165 -13.39 29.33 -6.04
C ASP A 165 -14.73 28.65 -6.41
N ASN A 166 -15.74 28.86 -5.60
CA ASN A 166 -17.03 28.17 -5.73
C ASN A 166 -17.70 28.40 -7.10
N LYS A 167 -17.58 29.59 -7.67
CA LYS A 167 -18.18 29.89 -8.98
C LYS A 167 -17.40 29.21 -10.10
N ALA A 168 -16.06 29.27 -10.01
CA ALA A 168 -15.21 28.58 -10.97
C ALA A 168 -15.44 27.07 -10.94
N LEU A 169 -15.53 26.46 -9.75
CA LEU A 169 -15.80 25.03 -9.62
C LEU A 169 -17.20 24.66 -10.13
N ALA A 170 -18.22 25.50 -9.94
CA ALA A 170 -19.54 25.27 -10.50
C ALA A 170 -19.53 25.24 -12.03
N VAL A 171 -18.77 26.13 -12.65
CA VAL A 171 -18.59 26.16 -14.13
C VAL A 171 -17.86 24.89 -14.58
N GLU A 172 -16.78 24.50 -13.92
CA GLU A 172 -16.04 23.28 -14.28
C GLU A 172 -16.88 22.03 -14.09
N ARG A 173 -17.69 21.93 -13.04
CA ARG A 173 -18.59 20.79 -12.84
C ARG A 173 -19.61 20.63 -13.98
N GLU A 174 -20.17 21.72 -14.49
CA GLU A 174 -21.09 21.64 -15.64
C GLU A 174 -20.34 21.30 -16.94
N LYS A 175 -19.20 21.91 -17.16
CA LYS A 175 -18.37 21.69 -18.35
C LYS A 175 -17.84 20.26 -18.42
N LEU A 176 -17.38 19.69 -17.30
CA LEU A 176 -16.71 18.40 -17.20
C LEU A 176 -17.63 17.28 -16.68
N LYS A 177 -18.95 17.49 -16.71
CA LYS A 177 -19.92 16.55 -16.11
C LYS A 177 -19.78 15.11 -16.60
N ASP A 178 -19.43 14.87 -17.85
CA ASP A 178 -19.29 13.53 -18.41
C ASP A 178 -17.98 12.87 -17.93
N GLU A 179 -16.89 13.63 -17.79
CA GLU A 179 -15.64 13.15 -17.19
C GLU A 179 -15.79 12.86 -15.70
N ILE A 180 -16.50 13.71 -14.98
CA ILE A 180 -16.81 13.46 -13.56
C ILE A 180 -17.59 12.17 -13.39
N LYS A 181 -18.62 11.94 -14.20
CA LYS A 181 -19.40 10.69 -14.20
C LYS A 181 -18.52 9.48 -14.50
N PHE A 182 -17.60 9.60 -15.47
CA PHE A 182 -16.65 8.54 -15.79
C PHE A 182 -15.82 8.16 -14.55
N TRP A 183 -15.20 9.13 -13.88
CA TRP A 183 -14.38 8.86 -12.70
C TRP A 183 -15.18 8.30 -11.52
N GLU A 184 -16.41 8.78 -11.31
CA GLU A 184 -17.32 8.20 -10.31
C GLU A 184 -17.70 6.75 -10.66
N CYS A 185 -18.00 6.48 -11.92
CA CYS A 185 -18.37 5.15 -12.39
C CYS A 185 -17.21 4.16 -12.29
N VAL A 186 -15.99 4.57 -12.62
CA VAL A 186 -14.79 3.73 -12.45
C VAL A 186 -14.60 3.33 -10.99
N GLN A 187 -14.81 4.24 -10.05
CA GLN A 187 -14.75 3.92 -8.63
C GLN A 187 -15.87 2.96 -8.20
N PHE A 188 -17.07 3.13 -8.72
CA PHE A 188 -18.17 2.18 -8.51
C PHE A 188 -17.81 0.76 -9.00
N LEU A 189 -17.23 0.63 -10.19
CA LEU A 189 -16.79 -0.65 -10.75
C LEU A 189 -15.67 -1.27 -9.89
N PHE A 190 -14.70 -0.46 -9.48
CA PHE A 190 -13.64 -0.92 -8.58
C PHE A 190 -14.19 -1.47 -7.27
N PHE A 191 -14.99 -0.70 -6.54
CA PHE A 191 -15.50 -1.12 -5.23
C PHE A 191 -16.53 -2.24 -5.31
N THR A 192 -17.23 -2.39 -6.42
CA THR A 192 -18.08 -3.54 -6.68
C THR A 192 -17.27 -4.83 -6.71
N GLN A 193 -16.14 -4.83 -7.43
CA GLN A 193 -15.25 -6.00 -7.49
C GLN A 193 -14.48 -6.20 -6.17
N TRP A 194 -14.02 -5.12 -5.53
CA TRP A 194 -13.32 -5.19 -4.25
C TRP A 194 -14.19 -5.82 -3.14
N LYS A 195 -15.44 -5.38 -3.01
CA LYS A 195 -16.38 -5.95 -2.04
C LYS A 195 -16.57 -7.46 -2.25
N LYS A 196 -16.70 -7.90 -3.52
CA LYS A 196 -16.81 -9.33 -3.86
C LYS A 196 -15.56 -10.11 -3.48
N LEU A 197 -14.37 -9.60 -3.82
CA LEU A 197 -13.10 -10.26 -3.51
C LEU A 197 -12.89 -10.36 -2.00
N LYS A 198 -13.12 -9.27 -1.25
CA LYS A 198 -12.99 -9.27 0.21
C LYS A 198 -13.94 -10.26 0.87
N ALA A 199 -15.21 -10.28 0.45
CA ALA A 199 -16.19 -11.24 0.95
C ALA A 199 -15.72 -12.67 0.68
N TYR A 200 -15.29 -12.98 -0.56
CA TYR A 200 -14.76 -14.29 -0.92
C TYR A 200 -13.55 -14.70 -0.07
N ALA A 201 -12.61 -13.80 0.17
CA ALA A 201 -11.48 -14.06 1.05
C ALA A 201 -11.94 -14.39 2.48
N ASN A 202 -12.84 -13.60 3.04
CA ASN A 202 -13.36 -13.79 4.39
C ASN A 202 -14.16 -15.11 4.52
N GLU A 203 -14.96 -15.46 3.54
CA GLU A 203 -15.69 -16.76 3.49
C GLU A 203 -14.74 -17.96 3.49
N ASN A 204 -13.53 -17.80 2.92
CA ASN A 204 -12.47 -18.81 2.95
C ASN A 204 -11.55 -18.69 4.19
N GLY A 205 -11.92 -17.89 5.19
CA GLY A 205 -11.15 -17.73 6.42
C GLY A 205 -9.90 -16.86 6.28
N ILE A 206 -9.74 -16.16 5.16
CA ILE A 206 -8.61 -15.26 4.89
C ILE A 206 -9.00 -13.83 5.21
N LYS A 207 -8.23 -13.17 6.07
CA LYS A 207 -8.36 -11.74 6.36
C LYS A 207 -7.36 -10.95 5.52
N ILE A 208 -7.79 -9.80 5.02
CA ILE A 208 -6.95 -8.92 4.22
C ILE A 208 -6.31 -7.86 5.11
N ILE A 209 -4.98 -7.80 5.10
CA ILE A 209 -4.20 -6.73 5.71
C ILE A 209 -3.95 -5.68 4.63
N GLY A 210 -4.58 -4.53 4.79
CA GLY A 210 -4.33 -3.36 3.95
C GLY A 210 -3.16 -2.52 4.45
N ASP A 211 -2.80 -1.51 3.68
CA ASP A 211 -1.68 -0.65 3.96
C ASP A 211 -2.01 0.80 3.60
N ILE A 212 -1.58 1.74 4.43
CA ILE A 212 -1.65 3.17 4.13
C ILE A 212 -0.34 3.87 4.52
N PRO A 213 0.16 4.79 3.70
CA PRO A 213 1.22 5.69 4.13
C PRO A 213 0.67 6.70 5.14
N ILE A 214 1.51 7.13 6.11
CA ILE A 214 1.15 8.23 6.99
C ILE A 214 0.85 9.50 6.19
N TYR A 215 1.70 9.85 5.23
CA TYR A 215 1.52 11.04 4.40
C TYR A 215 0.70 10.74 3.14
N VAL A 216 0.15 11.82 2.55
CA VAL A 216 -0.51 11.77 1.25
C VAL A 216 0.32 12.53 0.21
N SER A 217 0.13 12.22 -1.07
CA SER A 217 0.83 12.92 -2.14
C SER A 217 0.44 14.40 -2.18
N SER A 218 1.40 15.25 -2.46
CA SER A 218 1.14 16.69 -2.71
C SER A 218 0.15 16.87 -3.87
N ASP A 219 0.32 16.11 -4.95
CA ASP A 219 -0.58 16.10 -6.10
C ASP A 219 -1.72 15.10 -5.88
N SER A 220 -2.66 15.49 -5.03
CA SER A 220 -3.80 14.64 -4.65
C SER A 220 -5.07 15.45 -4.40
N ALA A 221 -6.21 14.79 -4.57
CA ALA A 221 -7.51 15.32 -4.17
C ALA A 221 -7.57 15.57 -2.66
N ASP A 222 -6.86 14.78 -1.85
CA ASP A 222 -6.80 14.94 -0.40
C ASP A 222 -6.28 16.33 -0.01
N VAL A 223 -5.15 16.76 -0.59
CA VAL A 223 -4.56 18.07 -0.30
C VAL A 223 -5.35 19.19 -0.94
N TRP A 224 -5.74 19.04 -2.21
CA TRP A 224 -6.51 20.06 -2.93
C TRP A 224 -7.86 20.35 -2.27
N ALA A 225 -8.55 19.33 -1.77
CA ALA A 225 -9.85 19.48 -1.12
C ALA A 225 -9.77 19.95 0.34
N ASN A 226 -8.66 19.72 1.03
CA ASN A 226 -8.49 20.00 2.46
C ASN A 226 -7.15 20.69 2.77
N PRO A 227 -6.83 21.81 2.09
CA PRO A 227 -5.52 22.44 2.21
C PRO A 227 -5.19 22.90 3.64
N GLU A 228 -6.18 23.24 4.46
CA GLU A 228 -6.02 23.65 5.85
C GLU A 228 -5.47 22.55 6.77
N GLN A 229 -5.58 21.29 6.36
CA GLN A 229 -5.03 20.14 7.10
C GLN A 229 -3.51 20.00 6.95
N PHE A 230 -2.91 20.77 6.06
CA PHE A 230 -1.50 20.67 5.70
C PHE A 230 -0.75 21.99 5.94
N GLN A 231 0.57 21.90 6.09
CA GLN A 231 1.46 23.06 6.25
C GLN A 231 1.74 23.67 4.86
N LEU A 232 0.83 24.51 4.39
CA LEU A 232 0.91 25.20 3.12
C LEU A 232 1.02 26.73 3.37
N ASP A 233 1.64 27.44 2.44
CA ASP A 233 1.67 28.91 2.43
C ASP A 233 0.37 29.50 1.83
N ASP A 234 0.29 30.82 1.76
CA ASP A 234 -0.88 31.54 1.21
C ASP A 234 -1.14 31.24 -0.29
N ASN A 235 -0.13 30.73 -0.99
CA ASN A 235 -0.23 30.28 -2.38
C ASN A 235 -0.53 28.78 -2.50
N LEU A 236 -0.79 28.10 -1.38
CA LEU A 236 -1.02 26.66 -1.29
C LEU A 236 0.20 25.81 -1.65
N MET A 237 1.41 26.38 -1.60
CA MET A 237 2.65 25.64 -1.76
C MET A 237 3.09 25.05 -0.43
N PRO A 238 3.67 23.83 -0.40
CA PRO A 238 4.22 23.28 0.84
C PRO A 238 5.27 24.22 1.46
N ILE A 239 5.20 24.45 2.77
CA ILE A 239 6.23 25.18 3.51
C ILE A 239 7.43 24.26 3.75
N SER A 240 7.13 23.03 4.13
CA SER A 240 8.09 21.93 4.32
C SER A 240 7.47 20.62 3.88
N VAL A 241 8.32 19.64 3.64
CA VAL A 241 7.92 18.32 3.17
C VAL A 241 8.51 17.21 4.04
N ALA A 242 7.90 16.03 3.94
CA ALA A 242 8.31 14.86 4.69
C ALA A 242 9.54 14.18 4.10
N GLY A 243 10.22 13.43 4.94
CA GLY A 243 11.34 12.58 4.59
C GLY A 243 11.96 11.92 5.80
N CYS A 244 13.18 11.42 5.63
CA CYS A 244 14.01 10.87 6.69
C CYS A 244 15.40 11.54 6.69
N PRO A 245 16.03 11.70 7.86
CA PRO A 245 17.37 12.28 7.94
C PRO A 245 18.41 11.38 7.28
N PRO A 246 19.60 11.92 6.96
CA PRO A 246 20.77 11.13 6.61
C PRO A 246 21.05 10.05 7.65
N ASP A 247 21.38 8.85 7.18
CA ASP A 247 21.71 7.69 8.00
C ASP A 247 22.85 6.85 7.37
N GLY A 248 23.12 5.68 7.93
CA GLY A 248 24.14 4.76 7.41
C GLY A 248 23.81 4.18 6.03
N PHE A 249 22.56 4.26 5.56
CA PHE A 249 22.10 3.75 4.27
C PHE A 249 22.01 4.85 3.21
N SER A 250 21.74 6.09 3.63
CA SER A 250 21.60 7.24 2.73
C SER A 250 22.30 8.48 3.32
N ALA A 251 23.43 8.88 2.70
CA ALA A 251 24.18 10.07 3.11
C ALA A 251 23.41 11.39 2.92
N ASP A 252 22.41 11.41 2.05
CA ASP A 252 21.55 12.56 1.77
C ASP A 252 20.18 12.46 2.47
N GLY A 253 19.92 11.36 3.17
CA GLY A 253 18.61 11.03 3.70
C GLY A 253 17.61 10.70 2.59
N GLN A 254 16.33 10.68 2.93
CA GLN A 254 15.25 10.45 1.98
C GLN A 254 14.34 11.67 1.93
N LEU A 255 14.17 12.21 0.73
CA LEU A 255 13.24 13.32 0.46
C LEU A 255 11.98 12.73 -0.20
N TRP A 256 10.89 12.61 0.56
CA TRP A 256 9.64 12.02 0.04
C TRP A 256 8.75 13.04 -0.67
N GLY A 257 8.83 14.31 -0.29
CA GLY A 257 8.11 15.39 -0.95
C GLY A 257 6.64 15.55 -0.56
N ASN A 258 6.12 14.72 0.33
CA ASN A 258 4.76 14.83 0.82
C ASN A 258 4.60 16.07 1.70
N PRO A 259 3.49 16.82 1.62
CA PRO A 259 3.23 17.94 2.54
C PRO A 259 3.04 17.41 3.97
N LEU A 260 3.46 18.18 4.94
CA LEU A 260 3.33 17.86 6.35
C LEU A 260 1.94 18.27 6.87
N PHE A 261 1.42 17.50 7.84
CA PHE A 261 0.14 17.81 8.47
C PHE A 261 0.22 19.04 9.37
N ASN A 262 -0.83 19.85 9.37
CA ASN A 262 -1.04 20.91 10.33
C ASN A 262 -1.70 20.36 11.61
N TRP A 263 -0.88 19.74 12.46
CA TRP A 263 -1.35 19.05 13.65
C TRP A 263 -2.11 19.95 14.62
N LYS A 264 -1.83 21.28 14.62
CA LYS A 264 -2.56 22.25 15.43
C LYS A 264 -4.01 22.37 14.96
N VAL A 265 -4.23 22.60 13.67
CA VAL A 265 -5.58 22.65 13.08
C VAL A 265 -6.31 21.34 13.24
N MET A 266 -5.63 20.23 13.01
CA MET A 266 -6.22 18.91 13.19
C MET A 266 -6.68 18.67 14.63
N LYS A 267 -5.89 19.07 15.63
CA LYS A 267 -6.26 18.97 17.04
C LYS A 267 -7.47 19.85 17.39
N GLU A 268 -7.50 21.09 16.89
CA GLU A 268 -8.64 22.01 17.06
C GLU A 268 -9.94 21.46 16.46
N GLN A 269 -9.82 20.57 15.46
CA GLN A 269 -10.93 19.89 14.78
C GLN A 269 -11.13 18.45 15.27
N ASP A 270 -10.68 18.09 16.48
CA ASP A 270 -10.79 16.73 17.03
C ASP A 270 -10.24 15.63 16.10
N TYR A 271 -9.19 15.94 15.36
CA TYR A 271 -8.56 15.02 14.38
C TYR A 271 -9.55 14.38 13.40
N ASN A 272 -10.66 15.03 13.07
CA ASN A 272 -11.72 14.44 12.24
C ASN A 272 -11.21 13.92 10.89
N TRP A 273 -10.24 14.60 10.27
CA TRP A 273 -9.66 14.14 9.00
C TRP A 273 -9.02 12.74 9.14
N TRP A 274 -8.24 12.52 10.20
CA TRP A 274 -7.64 11.21 10.49
C TRP A 274 -8.65 10.16 10.94
N VAL A 275 -9.63 10.55 11.74
CA VAL A 275 -10.73 9.67 12.16
C VAL A 275 -11.51 9.17 10.94
N ASP A 276 -11.88 10.06 10.03
CA ASP A 276 -12.59 9.68 8.79
C ASP A 276 -11.72 8.76 7.91
N ARG A 277 -10.42 9.06 7.77
CA ARG A 277 -9.48 8.23 7.01
C ARG A 277 -9.37 6.81 7.59
N ILE A 278 -9.15 6.68 8.88
CA ILE A 278 -9.05 5.38 9.55
C ILE A 278 -10.38 4.62 9.51
N ALA A 279 -11.50 5.30 9.77
CA ALA A 279 -12.82 4.69 9.70
C ALA A 279 -13.10 4.09 8.32
N TYR A 280 -12.77 4.82 7.26
CA TYR A 280 -12.91 4.33 5.88
C TYR A 280 -11.99 3.13 5.60
N GLN A 281 -10.71 3.21 5.96
CA GLN A 281 -9.73 2.15 5.71
C GLN A 281 -10.10 0.84 6.46
N THR A 282 -10.61 0.94 7.67
CA THR A 282 -11.03 -0.23 8.46
C THR A 282 -12.34 -0.85 7.98
N GLN A 283 -13.11 -0.17 7.12
CA GLN A 283 -14.24 -0.76 6.41
C GLN A 283 -13.81 -1.57 5.19
N ILE A 284 -12.78 -1.11 4.48
CA ILE A 284 -12.31 -1.77 3.26
C ILE A 284 -11.29 -2.88 3.52
N TYR A 285 -10.64 -2.91 4.68
CA TYR A 285 -9.70 -3.96 5.09
C TYR A 285 -10.14 -4.63 6.39
N ASP A 286 -9.61 -5.82 6.66
CA ASP A 286 -9.84 -6.52 7.94
C ASP A 286 -8.81 -6.12 9.00
N MET A 287 -7.64 -5.69 8.58
CA MET A 287 -6.54 -5.18 9.40
C MET A 287 -5.78 -4.13 8.60
N LEU A 288 -5.24 -3.13 9.25
CA LEU A 288 -4.58 -2.00 8.61
C LEU A 288 -3.13 -1.85 9.09
N ARG A 289 -2.17 -1.89 8.17
CA ARG A 289 -0.80 -1.45 8.44
C ARG A 289 -0.70 0.06 8.19
N ILE A 290 -0.16 0.79 9.14
CA ILE A 290 0.16 2.21 8.96
C ILE A 290 1.67 2.32 8.78
N ASP A 291 2.06 2.77 7.60
CA ASP A 291 3.44 2.99 7.22
C ASP A 291 4.02 4.23 7.92
N HIS A 292 5.29 4.15 8.33
CA HIS A 292 6.02 5.20 9.02
C HIS A 292 5.34 5.72 10.32
N PHE A 293 4.92 4.79 11.17
CA PHE A 293 4.20 5.09 12.43
C PHE A 293 4.95 6.06 13.35
N ARG A 294 6.29 6.04 13.35
CA ARG A 294 7.09 6.98 14.15
C ARG A 294 6.81 8.45 13.86
N GLY A 295 6.31 8.78 12.66
CA GLY A 295 5.93 10.14 12.26
C GLY A 295 4.82 10.75 13.11
N PHE A 296 4.06 9.92 13.86
CA PHE A 296 3.09 10.42 14.83
C PHE A 296 3.73 10.86 16.16
N ASP A 297 4.90 10.33 16.51
CA ASP A 297 5.68 10.79 17.67
C ASP A 297 6.48 12.03 17.31
N ALA A 298 7.32 11.91 16.30
CA ALA A 298 8.08 13.02 15.74
C ALA A 298 8.26 12.83 14.24
N TYR A 299 8.07 13.89 13.49
CA TYR A 299 8.20 13.89 12.03
C TYR A 299 9.39 14.73 11.59
N TYR A 300 10.02 14.32 10.48
CA TYR A 300 11.17 15.01 9.93
C TYR A 300 10.71 16.03 8.89
N SER A 301 10.98 17.31 9.15
CA SER A 301 10.51 18.47 8.37
C SER A 301 11.66 19.01 7.54
N ILE A 302 11.55 18.92 6.22
CA ILE A 302 12.56 19.37 5.27
C ILE A 302 12.03 20.61 4.57
N PRO A 303 12.79 21.74 4.48
CA PRO A 303 12.35 22.93 3.77
C PRO A 303 11.95 22.60 2.32
N TYR A 304 10.78 23.09 1.89
CA TYR A 304 10.33 22.89 0.51
C TYR A 304 11.31 23.51 -0.49
N GLY A 305 11.64 22.77 -1.54
CA GLY A 305 12.63 23.19 -2.56
C GLY A 305 14.04 22.65 -2.33
N ASP A 306 14.34 22.12 -1.14
CA ASP A 306 15.61 21.41 -0.91
C ASP A 306 15.71 20.16 -1.78
N LYS A 307 16.91 19.86 -2.23
CA LYS A 307 17.18 18.70 -3.10
C LYS A 307 17.54 17.43 -2.32
N THR A 308 17.86 17.57 -1.05
CA THR A 308 18.24 16.49 -0.13
C THR A 308 17.56 16.70 1.22
N ALA A 309 17.58 15.67 2.06
CA ALA A 309 17.01 15.71 3.40
C ALA A 309 17.98 16.27 4.47
N ARG A 310 19.15 16.78 4.08
CA ARG A 310 20.22 17.19 5.02
C ARG A 310 19.84 18.37 5.92
N ASN A 311 19.03 19.31 5.45
CA ASN A 311 18.65 20.52 6.19
C ASN A 311 17.33 20.36 6.96
N GLY A 312 16.84 19.14 7.10
CA GLY A 312 15.63 18.86 7.85
C GLY A 312 15.82 18.94 9.36
N GLU A 313 14.72 19.03 10.07
CA GLU A 313 14.67 19.02 11.53
C GLU A 313 13.51 18.15 12.04
N TRP A 314 13.69 17.55 13.21
CA TRP A 314 12.63 16.80 13.89
C TRP A 314 11.65 17.75 14.56
N LYS A 315 10.36 17.51 14.37
CA LYS A 315 9.25 18.22 15.02
C LYS A 315 8.32 17.24 15.72
N GLU A 316 7.75 17.68 16.82
CA GLU A 316 6.82 16.86 17.61
C GLU A 316 5.52 16.62 16.84
N GLY A 317 5.09 15.34 16.81
CA GLY A 317 3.82 14.92 16.24
C GLY A 317 2.69 14.93 17.26
N PRO A 318 1.48 14.46 16.89
CA PRO A 318 0.31 14.45 17.78
C PRO A 318 0.42 13.42 18.92
N GLY A 319 1.33 12.46 18.80
CA GLY A 319 1.53 11.42 19.79
C GLY A 319 0.27 10.63 20.13
N ILE A 320 0.12 10.29 21.40
CA ILE A 320 -1.00 9.48 21.88
C ILE A 320 -2.35 10.19 21.80
N ASP A 321 -2.38 11.54 21.75
CA ASP A 321 -3.62 12.33 21.69
C ASP A 321 -4.48 11.90 20.48
N LEU A 322 -3.86 11.75 19.29
CA LEU A 322 -4.56 11.30 18.10
C LEU A 322 -5.20 9.91 18.29
N PHE A 323 -4.44 8.96 18.81
CA PHE A 323 -4.91 7.58 18.98
C PHE A 323 -5.96 7.44 20.07
N ASN A 324 -5.93 8.28 21.11
CA ASN A 324 -6.99 8.35 22.11
C ASN A 324 -8.30 8.81 21.47
N VAL A 325 -8.28 9.82 20.62
CA VAL A 325 -9.48 10.29 19.90
C VAL A 325 -10.00 9.23 18.92
N ILE A 326 -9.10 8.59 18.16
CA ILE A 326 -9.48 7.48 17.27
C ILE A 326 -10.15 6.35 18.05
N LYS A 327 -9.56 5.94 19.17
CA LYS A 327 -10.11 4.88 20.04
C LYS A 327 -11.46 5.28 20.65
N GLU A 328 -11.62 6.52 21.09
CA GLU A 328 -12.88 7.04 21.62
C GLU A 328 -14.01 7.01 20.58
N LYS A 329 -13.70 7.44 19.34
CA LYS A 329 -14.70 7.54 18.27
C LYS A 329 -14.97 6.22 17.54
N LEU A 330 -13.97 5.36 17.38
CA LEU A 330 -14.04 4.15 16.54
C LEU A 330 -13.88 2.83 17.31
N GLY A 331 -13.53 2.89 18.60
CA GLY A 331 -13.22 1.70 19.39
C GLY A 331 -11.83 1.12 19.13
N GLU A 332 -11.61 -0.12 19.58
CA GLU A 332 -10.36 -0.84 19.32
C GLU A 332 -10.31 -1.29 17.85
N LEU A 333 -9.20 -1.00 17.20
CA LEU A 333 -9.00 -1.29 15.78
C LEU A 333 -7.81 -2.23 15.56
N PRO A 334 -7.89 -3.15 14.58
CA PRO A 334 -6.79 -4.04 14.22
C PRO A 334 -5.75 -3.31 13.37
N ILE A 335 -4.85 -2.57 14.02
CA ILE A 335 -3.80 -1.77 13.39
C ILE A 335 -2.43 -2.40 13.65
N ILE A 336 -1.60 -2.49 12.61
CA ILE A 336 -0.16 -2.80 12.67
C ILE A 336 0.60 -1.49 12.49
N ALA A 337 1.53 -1.21 13.41
CA ALA A 337 2.39 -0.03 13.32
C ALA A 337 3.72 -0.39 12.63
N GLU A 338 4.05 0.25 11.53
CA GLU A 338 5.39 0.13 10.95
C GLU A 338 6.34 1.02 11.77
N ASP A 339 7.15 0.36 12.60
CA ASP A 339 8.10 0.96 13.54
C ASP A 339 9.56 0.60 13.18
N LEU A 340 9.86 0.42 11.91
CA LEU A 340 11.19 0.05 11.43
C LEU A 340 12.19 1.22 11.55
N GLY A 341 13.47 0.88 11.63
CA GLY A 341 14.57 1.84 11.72
C GLY A 341 14.96 2.20 13.16
N PHE A 342 15.56 3.38 13.33
CA PHE A 342 16.00 3.86 14.61
C PHE A 342 14.81 4.35 15.46
N LEU A 343 14.60 3.72 16.62
CA LEU A 343 13.51 4.04 17.52
C LEU A 343 14.02 4.78 18.77
N THR A 344 13.41 5.92 19.04
CA THR A 344 13.58 6.64 20.33
C THR A 344 12.71 6.00 21.41
N ASP A 345 12.99 6.32 22.67
CA ASP A 345 12.17 5.85 23.78
C ASP A 345 10.73 6.36 23.72
N SER A 346 10.52 7.57 23.17
CA SER A 346 9.19 8.14 22.95
C SER A 346 8.38 7.35 21.93
N VAL A 347 8.98 6.90 20.83
CA VAL A 347 8.33 6.03 19.83
C VAL A 347 7.96 4.68 20.44
N ARG A 348 8.89 4.06 21.23
CA ARG A 348 8.61 2.80 21.93
C ARG A 348 7.46 2.95 22.93
N LYS A 349 7.44 4.10 23.64
CA LYS A 349 6.35 4.42 24.55
C LYS A 349 5.02 4.57 23.81
N LEU A 350 4.99 5.30 22.70
CA LEU A 350 3.79 5.48 21.87
C LEU A 350 3.25 4.12 21.39
N LEU A 351 4.13 3.26 20.89
CA LEU A 351 3.76 1.90 20.46
C LEU A 351 3.15 1.08 21.60
N LYS A 352 3.77 1.15 22.80
CA LYS A 352 3.25 0.48 23.99
C LYS A 352 1.90 1.04 24.43
N ASP A 353 1.74 2.35 24.42
CA ASP A 353 0.52 3.03 24.88
C ASP A 353 -0.68 2.77 23.93
N THR A 354 -0.43 2.63 22.64
CA THR A 354 -1.46 2.24 21.66
C THR A 354 -1.79 0.74 21.72
N GLY A 355 -0.85 -0.09 22.15
CA GLY A 355 -0.98 -1.54 22.14
C GLY A 355 -0.87 -2.18 20.75
N PHE A 356 -0.53 -1.42 19.74
CA PHE A 356 -0.39 -1.94 18.36
C PHE A 356 0.84 -2.85 18.25
N PRO A 357 0.74 -3.98 17.52
CA PRO A 357 1.92 -4.75 17.15
C PRO A 357 2.83 -3.92 16.25
N GLY A 358 4.11 -3.88 16.57
CA GLY A 358 5.16 -3.39 15.70
C GLY A 358 5.64 -4.45 14.73
N MET A 359 6.58 -4.10 13.87
CA MET A 359 7.14 -4.98 12.86
C MET A 359 8.57 -5.43 13.21
N LYS A 360 8.90 -6.64 12.82
CA LYS A 360 10.26 -7.21 12.90
C LYS A 360 10.65 -7.76 11.54
N VAL A 361 11.85 -7.38 11.07
CA VAL A 361 12.37 -7.78 9.76
C VAL A 361 13.68 -8.53 9.94
N LEU A 362 13.72 -9.81 9.55
CA LEU A 362 14.90 -10.65 9.72
C LEU A 362 16.13 -10.13 8.95
N GLU A 363 15.93 -9.55 7.78
CA GLU A 363 17.04 -8.95 7.02
C GLU A 363 17.77 -7.83 7.77
N PHE A 364 17.15 -7.21 8.79
CA PHE A 364 17.78 -6.19 9.63
C PHE A 364 18.49 -6.76 10.86
N ALA A 365 18.39 -8.07 11.11
CA ALA A 365 18.87 -8.69 12.34
C ALA A 365 20.37 -9.03 12.34
N PHE A 366 20.95 -9.23 11.15
CA PHE A 366 22.26 -9.90 11.04
C PHE A 366 23.37 -8.94 10.60
N ASP A 367 23.67 -7.96 11.46
CA ASP A 367 24.92 -7.20 11.43
C ASP A 367 25.89 -7.88 12.40
N SER A 368 27.00 -8.41 11.89
CA SER A 368 27.99 -9.13 12.69
C SER A 368 28.65 -8.26 13.78
N ARG A 369 28.50 -6.94 13.68
CA ARG A 369 28.99 -5.95 14.65
C ARG A 369 27.99 -5.66 15.79
N ASP A 370 26.71 -6.03 15.60
CA ASP A 370 25.61 -5.78 16.56
C ASP A 370 24.88 -7.09 16.87
N THR A 371 25.35 -7.79 17.89
CA THR A 371 24.75 -9.05 18.37
C THR A 371 23.59 -8.84 19.36
N GLU A 372 23.22 -7.60 19.64
CA GLU A 372 22.11 -7.22 20.53
C GLU A 372 20.95 -6.56 19.76
N SER A 373 20.96 -6.67 18.43
CA SER A 373 19.94 -6.09 17.57
C SER A 373 18.52 -6.54 17.99
N GLY A 374 17.65 -5.59 18.22
CA GLY A 374 16.24 -5.84 18.55
C GLY A 374 15.44 -6.57 17.46
N TYR A 375 16.05 -6.81 16.30
CA TYR A 375 15.49 -7.61 15.22
C TYR A 375 15.85 -9.10 15.30
N LEU A 376 16.70 -9.51 16.26
CA LEU A 376 17.01 -10.91 16.48
C LEU A 376 15.81 -11.66 17.08
N PRO A 377 15.44 -12.83 16.56
CA PRO A 377 14.22 -13.54 16.93
C PRO A 377 14.07 -13.85 18.44
N HIS A 378 15.15 -14.08 19.15
CA HIS A 378 15.10 -14.36 20.61
C HIS A 378 14.78 -13.11 21.46
N LEU A 379 14.80 -11.90 20.87
CA LEU A 379 14.45 -10.63 21.52
C LEU A 379 13.05 -10.11 21.17
N TYR A 380 12.29 -10.86 20.36
CA TYR A 380 10.97 -10.40 19.94
C TYR A 380 9.98 -10.32 21.11
N PRO A 381 9.17 -9.25 21.18
CA PRO A 381 7.93 -9.30 21.95
C PRO A 381 6.94 -10.25 21.24
N LYS A 382 6.02 -10.81 22.01
CA LYS A 382 4.96 -11.66 21.43
C LYS A 382 4.04 -10.86 20.49
N ASN A 383 3.63 -9.66 20.94
CA ASN A 383 2.78 -8.75 20.16
C ASN A 383 3.60 -8.04 19.07
N CYS A 384 3.95 -8.75 18.01
CA CYS A 384 4.59 -8.19 16.84
C CYS A 384 4.28 -9.01 15.59
N VAL A 385 4.55 -8.42 14.43
CA VAL A 385 4.50 -9.07 13.12
C VAL A 385 5.91 -9.25 12.61
N VAL A 386 6.33 -10.48 12.36
CA VAL A 386 7.65 -10.79 11.79
C VAL A 386 7.58 -11.02 10.30
N TYR A 387 8.56 -10.47 9.60
CA TYR A 387 8.80 -10.62 8.16
C TYR A 387 10.22 -11.15 7.96
N ALA A 388 10.47 -11.89 6.88
CA ALA A 388 11.84 -12.07 6.40
C ALA A 388 12.35 -10.74 5.80
N GLY A 389 11.62 -10.21 4.86
CA GLY A 389 11.73 -8.87 4.29
C GLY A 389 10.34 -8.35 3.88
N THR A 390 10.20 -7.04 3.70
CA THR A 390 9.00 -6.40 3.19
C THR A 390 9.11 -6.12 1.69
N HIS A 391 8.10 -5.47 1.10
CA HIS A 391 8.13 -5.01 -0.29
C HIS A 391 9.26 -4.00 -0.59
N ASP A 392 9.82 -3.35 0.42
CA ASP A 392 10.95 -2.40 0.29
C ASP A 392 12.32 -3.06 0.42
N ASN A 393 12.36 -4.31 0.89
CA ASN A 393 13.58 -5.07 1.06
C ASN A 393 13.91 -5.91 -0.19
N GLU A 394 15.11 -6.46 -0.22
CA GLU A 394 15.45 -7.50 -1.16
C GLU A 394 14.56 -8.74 -0.95
N THR A 395 14.56 -9.65 -1.94
CA THR A 395 14.18 -11.03 -1.68
C THR A 395 15.25 -11.69 -0.82
N ILE A 396 14.90 -12.73 -0.08
CA ILE A 396 15.90 -13.44 0.78
C ILE A 396 17.15 -13.82 -0.02
N LEU A 397 16.98 -14.41 -1.19
CA LEU A 397 18.15 -14.81 -2.01
C LEU A 397 18.92 -13.60 -2.52
N GLY A 398 18.24 -12.52 -2.94
CA GLY A 398 18.89 -11.28 -3.33
C GLY A 398 19.62 -10.61 -2.16
N TRP A 399 19.10 -10.70 -0.94
CA TRP A 399 19.73 -10.19 0.26
C TRP A 399 21.07 -10.90 0.54
N PHE A 400 21.12 -12.24 0.45
CA PHE A 400 22.38 -12.99 0.59
C PHE A 400 23.43 -12.63 -0.47
N ASP A 401 22.99 -12.17 -1.65
CA ASP A 401 23.91 -11.69 -2.70
C ASP A 401 24.50 -10.29 -2.41
N THR A 402 23.93 -9.54 -1.46
CA THR A 402 24.28 -8.12 -1.22
C THR A 402 24.98 -7.84 0.11
N ILE A 403 24.82 -8.72 1.09
CA ILE A 403 25.42 -8.55 2.43
C ILE A 403 26.89 -9.00 2.44
N SER A 404 27.62 -8.57 3.48
CA SER A 404 28.99 -9.01 3.69
C SER A 404 29.09 -10.52 3.97
N GLU A 405 30.26 -11.11 3.71
CA GLU A 405 30.49 -12.52 4.00
C GLU A 405 30.36 -12.82 5.50
N GLU A 406 30.83 -11.90 6.36
CA GLU A 406 30.73 -12.00 7.81
C GLU A 406 29.28 -12.00 8.28
N ASP A 407 28.44 -11.11 7.73
CA ASP A 407 27.02 -11.04 8.07
C ASP A 407 26.26 -12.28 7.56
N ALA A 408 26.59 -12.75 6.35
CA ALA A 408 26.02 -13.97 5.81
C ALA A 408 26.36 -15.19 6.67
N GLU A 409 27.62 -15.33 7.11
CA GLU A 409 28.03 -16.40 8.02
C GLU A 409 27.35 -16.31 9.39
N TYR A 410 27.18 -15.11 9.93
CA TYR A 410 26.45 -14.89 11.16
C TYR A 410 24.98 -15.35 11.02
N ALA A 411 24.32 -14.91 9.95
CA ALA A 411 22.94 -15.30 9.64
C ALA A 411 22.80 -16.82 9.48
N LYS A 412 23.67 -17.46 8.69
CA LYS A 412 23.67 -18.91 8.47
C LYS A 412 23.85 -19.69 9.77
N LYS A 413 24.78 -19.28 10.63
CA LYS A 413 25.03 -19.93 11.93
C LYS A 413 23.86 -19.74 12.90
N TYR A 414 23.35 -18.52 13.02
CA TYR A 414 22.23 -18.23 13.92
C TYR A 414 20.98 -19.01 13.54
N MET A 415 20.59 -18.99 12.27
CA MET A 415 19.37 -19.62 11.77
C MET A 415 19.56 -21.10 11.42
N ARG A 416 20.79 -21.64 11.52
CA ARG A 416 21.10 -23.03 11.12
C ARG A 416 20.72 -23.32 9.66
N LEU A 417 21.04 -22.39 8.76
CA LEU A 417 20.74 -22.54 7.34
C LEU A 417 21.60 -23.60 6.66
N SER A 418 21.02 -24.30 5.69
CA SER A 418 21.70 -25.29 4.85
C SER A 418 21.29 -25.15 3.39
N GLU A 419 22.18 -25.52 2.48
CA GLU A 419 21.87 -25.58 1.04
C GLU A 419 20.78 -26.61 0.73
N ALA A 420 20.75 -27.71 1.47
CA ALA A 420 19.77 -28.78 1.27
C ALA A 420 18.33 -28.34 1.56
N GLU A 421 18.12 -27.48 2.57
CA GLU A 421 16.84 -26.87 2.87
C GLU A 421 16.52 -25.69 1.93
N GLY A 422 17.55 -24.97 1.51
CA GLY A 422 17.47 -23.69 0.84
C GLY A 422 17.47 -22.54 1.85
N TYR A 423 18.33 -21.53 1.60
CA TYR A 423 18.50 -20.41 2.56
C TYR A 423 17.22 -19.60 2.75
N HIS A 424 16.44 -19.38 1.68
CA HIS A 424 15.15 -18.71 1.78
C HIS A 424 14.19 -19.47 2.68
N TRP A 425 14.11 -20.80 2.54
CA TRP A 425 13.23 -21.62 3.33
C TRP A 425 13.63 -21.64 4.81
N GLY A 426 14.92 -21.82 5.11
CA GLY A 426 15.44 -21.80 6.48
C GLY A 426 15.22 -20.46 7.18
N MET A 427 15.33 -19.34 6.46
CA MET A 427 15.04 -18.01 6.99
C MET A 427 13.54 -17.83 7.29
N MET A 428 12.65 -18.26 6.39
CA MET A 428 11.20 -18.25 6.63
C MET A 428 10.83 -19.16 7.80
N ARG A 429 11.42 -20.37 7.89
CA ARG A 429 11.27 -21.28 9.03
C ARG A 429 11.61 -20.60 10.35
N THR A 430 12.70 -19.84 10.40
CA THR A 430 13.09 -19.07 11.60
C THR A 430 12.02 -18.07 12.00
N ALA A 431 11.42 -17.37 11.06
CA ALA A 431 10.31 -16.47 11.34
C ALA A 431 9.06 -17.21 11.84
N TRP A 432 8.68 -18.31 11.20
CA TRP A 432 7.52 -19.13 11.65
C TRP A 432 7.72 -19.75 13.02
N ALA A 433 8.95 -20.13 13.36
CA ALA A 433 9.28 -20.69 14.68
C ALA A 433 9.33 -19.63 15.80
N SER A 434 9.42 -18.33 15.47
CA SER A 434 9.54 -17.25 16.45
C SER A 434 8.30 -17.12 17.35
N VAL A 435 8.42 -16.36 18.43
CA VAL A 435 7.33 -16.07 19.37
C VAL A 435 6.31 -15.06 18.84
N ALA A 436 6.59 -14.41 17.73
CA ALA A 436 5.72 -13.40 17.13
C ALA A 436 4.30 -13.94 16.90
N ASP A 437 3.29 -13.17 17.28
CA ASP A 437 1.88 -13.55 17.08
C ASP A 437 1.53 -13.70 15.60
N THR A 438 2.16 -12.91 14.73
CA THR A 438 1.93 -12.99 13.28
C THR A 438 3.26 -13.08 12.51
N ALA A 439 3.31 -13.92 11.49
CA ALA A 439 4.44 -14.05 10.57
C ALA A 439 3.96 -13.90 9.14
N ILE A 440 4.51 -12.94 8.40
CA ILE A 440 4.15 -12.65 7.01
C ILE A 440 5.38 -12.83 6.12
N MET A 441 5.25 -13.63 5.06
CA MET A 441 6.32 -13.87 4.09
C MET A 441 5.93 -13.28 2.74
N GLN A 442 6.89 -12.71 2.02
CA GLN A 442 6.69 -12.31 0.64
C GLN A 442 6.48 -13.54 -0.25
N MET A 443 5.58 -13.42 -1.24
CA MET A 443 5.38 -14.53 -2.20
C MET A 443 6.66 -14.85 -2.97
N GLN A 444 7.48 -13.85 -3.29
CA GLN A 444 8.77 -14.02 -3.95
C GLN A 444 9.71 -14.95 -3.16
N ASP A 445 9.73 -14.81 -1.84
CA ASP A 445 10.57 -15.62 -0.97
C ASP A 445 10.07 -17.07 -0.88
N ILE A 446 8.75 -17.26 -0.82
CA ILE A 446 8.13 -18.60 -0.86
C ILE A 446 8.49 -19.32 -2.17
N LEU A 447 8.56 -18.58 -3.27
CA LEU A 447 8.94 -19.12 -4.59
C LEU A 447 10.46 -19.25 -4.77
N GLY A 448 11.27 -18.77 -3.82
CA GLY A 448 12.73 -18.81 -3.92
C GLY A 448 13.27 -17.95 -5.05
N LEU A 449 12.68 -16.79 -5.30
CA LEU A 449 13.09 -15.88 -6.36
C LEU A 449 14.22 -14.95 -5.90
N GLY A 450 15.12 -14.61 -6.83
CA GLY A 450 16.24 -13.71 -6.60
C GLY A 450 15.87 -12.24 -6.79
N LYS A 451 16.88 -11.37 -6.76
CA LYS A 451 16.78 -9.89 -6.80
C LYS A 451 15.92 -9.31 -7.93
N ASN A 452 15.76 -10.03 -9.05
CA ASN A 452 14.93 -9.56 -10.17
C ASN A 452 13.43 -9.53 -9.83
N ALA A 453 13.01 -10.22 -8.77
CA ALA A 453 11.64 -10.23 -8.28
C ALA A 453 11.40 -9.21 -7.14
N ARG A 454 12.39 -8.39 -6.77
CA ARG A 454 12.21 -7.33 -5.78
C ARG A 454 11.12 -6.36 -6.22
N MET A 455 10.22 -6.02 -5.29
CA MET A 455 9.09 -5.14 -5.57
C MET A 455 9.53 -3.68 -5.66
N ASN A 456 10.30 -3.19 -4.69
CA ASN A 456 10.69 -1.79 -4.64
C ASN A 456 12.12 -1.61 -4.11
N THR A 457 12.84 -0.68 -4.69
CA THR A 457 14.09 -0.15 -4.16
C THR A 457 13.85 1.28 -3.70
N PRO A 458 13.76 1.54 -2.38
CA PRO A 458 13.48 2.87 -1.84
C PRO A 458 14.44 3.93 -2.36
N SER A 459 13.95 5.17 -2.46
CA SER A 459 14.71 6.33 -2.96
C SER A 459 15.18 6.23 -4.41
N THR A 460 14.60 5.35 -5.21
CA THR A 460 14.88 5.23 -6.65
C THR A 460 13.62 5.43 -7.47
N LEU A 461 13.79 6.00 -8.66
CA LEU A 461 12.78 6.04 -9.70
C LEU A 461 13.21 5.11 -10.82
N SER A 462 12.51 4.01 -10.98
CA SER A 462 12.87 2.96 -11.94
C SER A 462 11.61 2.24 -12.42
N ASP A 463 11.60 1.83 -13.68
CA ASP A 463 10.57 0.99 -14.27
C ASP A 463 10.53 -0.44 -13.71
N LYS A 464 11.51 -0.80 -12.87
CA LYS A 464 11.54 -2.07 -12.13
C LYS A 464 10.72 -2.01 -10.86
N ASN A 465 10.57 -0.83 -10.25
CA ASN A 465 9.79 -0.66 -9.04
C ASN A 465 8.30 -0.91 -9.32
N TRP A 466 7.63 -1.57 -8.40
CA TRP A 466 6.19 -1.83 -8.39
C TRP A 466 5.66 -2.67 -9.56
N SER A 467 6.57 -3.25 -10.36
CA SER A 467 6.23 -3.90 -11.62
C SER A 467 6.25 -5.43 -11.58
N TRP A 468 6.87 -6.06 -10.58
CA TRP A 468 7.00 -7.51 -10.53
C TRP A 468 5.62 -8.21 -10.51
N ARG A 469 5.53 -9.30 -11.28
CA ARG A 469 4.35 -10.14 -11.37
C ARG A 469 4.71 -11.61 -11.23
N CYS A 470 3.84 -12.35 -10.56
CA CYS A 470 3.91 -13.79 -10.44
C CYS A 470 3.49 -14.48 -11.75
N LEU A 471 4.17 -15.58 -12.10
CA LEU A 471 3.76 -16.40 -13.25
C LEU A 471 2.54 -17.26 -12.92
N PRO A 472 1.69 -17.59 -13.90
CA PRO A 472 0.59 -18.52 -13.70
C PRO A 472 1.08 -19.92 -13.26
N GLY A 473 0.34 -20.56 -12.37
CA GLY A 473 0.58 -21.95 -11.95
C GLY A 473 1.71 -22.18 -10.97
N VAL A 474 2.43 -21.14 -10.53
CA VAL A 474 3.55 -21.29 -9.58
C VAL A 474 3.07 -21.52 -8.15
N TYR A 475 1.93 -20.95 -7.73
CA TYR A 475 1.29 -21.27 -6.46
C TYR A 475 0.24 -22.38 -6.65
N ASN A 476 0.73 -23.60 -6.62
CA ASN A 476 -0.05 -24.82 -6.88
C ASN A 476 -0.32 -25.61 -5.59
N ASP A 477 -1.07 -26.68 -5.74
CA ASP A 477 -1.45 -27.55 -4.63
C ASP A 477 -0.27 -28.16 -3.89
N THR A 478 0.81 -28.54 -4.59
CA THR A 478 2.01 -29.09 -3.95
C THR A 478 2.67 -28.07 -3.02
N LEU A 479 2.82 -26.82 -3.47
CA LEU A 479 3.36 -25.75 -2.64
C LEU A 479 2.44 -25.45 -1.46
N ALA A 480 1.13 -25.44 -1.68
CA ALA A 480 0.15 -25.23 -0.62
C ALA A 480 0.25 -26.31 0.45
N ASP A 481 0.39 -27.59 0.07
CA ASP A 481 0.52 -28.71 1.00
C ASP A 481 1.81 -28.62 1.83
N VAL A 482 2.93 -28.21 1.21
CA VAL A 482 4.21 -27.97 1.92
C VAL A 482 4.05 -26.85 2.96
N LEU A 483 3.48 -25.72 2.56
CA LEU A 483 3.24 -24.60 3.49
C LEU A 483 2.30 -24.99 4.62
N HIS A 484 1.25 -25.76 4.34
CA HIS A 484 0.32 -26.24 5.36
C HIS A 484 1.03 -27.09 6.43
N GLN A 485 1.95 -27.97 6.01
CA GLN A 485 2.75 -28.76 6.94
C GLN A 485 3.62 -27.88 7.85
N GLU A 486 4.25 -26.83 7.29
CA GLU A 486 5.03 -25.86 8.07
C GLU A 486 4.16 -25.08 9.06
N MET A 487 2.96 -24.64 8.64
CA MET A 487 2.04 -23.93 9.52
C MET A 487 1.59 -24.82 10.69
N LYS A 488 1.33 -26.09 10.42
CA LYS A 488 0.99 -27.07 11.45
C LYS A 488 2.17 -27.35 12.38
N LEU A 489 3.38 -27.53 11.83
CA LEU A 489 4.58 -27.81 12.60
C LEU A 489 4.89 -26.69 13.61
N TYR A 490 4.72 -25.43 13.20
CA TYR A 490 5.02 -24.27 14.06
C TYR A 490 3.80 -23.70 14.78
N GLY A 491 2.66 -24.39 14.77
CA GLY A 491 1.45 -24.04 15.50
C GLY A 491 0.87 -22.68 15.08
N ARG A 492 0.77 -22.44 13.77
CA ARG A 492 0.20 -21.23 13.18
C ARG A 492 -1.18 -21.43 12.54
N ILE A 493 -1.70 -22.66 12.60
CA ILE A 493 -3.08 -23.05 12.26
C ILE A 493 -3.76 -23.74 13.43
#